data_7ac1405549f7ea9858a83533cacdd7dc
#
_entry.id   7ac1405549f7ea9858a83533cacdd7dc
#
_cell.length_a   1.000
_cell.length_b   1.000
_cell.length_c   1.000
_cell.angle_alpha   90.00
_cell.angle_beta   90.00
_cell.angle_gamma   90.00
#
_symmetry.space_group_name_H-M   'P 1'
#
loop_
_entity.id
_entity.type
_entity.pdbx_description
1 polymer ?
#
loop_
_entity_poly.entity_id
_entity_poly.type
_entity_poly.pdbx_seq_one_letter_code
_entity_poly.pdbx_strand_id
1 'polypeptide(L)'
;PFINRLKEADPKLYEDMLKYGRRNIACLTIAPTGTTSLMTQTTSGIEPVFMPVYKRRRKVNPNDPQVHVDFVDETGDAFEEYVVFHHKFVTWMEINGYDPAKRYTQEEIDELVKKSPYYKATSNDVDWLMKVKMQGRIQKWVDHSISVTINLPNDVDEDLVNRLYVEAWRSGCKGCTVYRDGSRSGVLISNKKKDKKEEMPPCKPPTVVEVRPKVLEADVIRFQNNKEKWVAFIIQI
;
A
#
# COMPACT_ATOMS: atom_id res chain seq x y z
N PRO A 1 -19.36 8.98 18.21
CA PRO A 1 -20.02 8.10 17.27
C PRO A 1 -20.14 6.66 17.78
N PHE A 2 -19.03 5.94 18.03
CA PHE A 2 -19.08 4.55 18.54
C PHE A 2 -19.78 4.46 19.92
N ILE A 3 -19.37 5.29 20.86
CA ILE A 3 -19.93 5.30 22.23
C ILE A 3 -21.43 5.62 22.24
N ASN A 4 -21.88 6.57 21.40
CA ASN A 4 -23.32 6.89 21.30
C ASN A 4 -24.14 5.69 20.80
N ARG A 5 -23.58 4.92 19.86
CA ARG A 5 -24.24 3.69 19.39
C ARG A 5 -24.27 2.60 20.43
N LEU A 6 -23.23 2.46 21.23
CA LEU A 6 -23.24 1.54 22.38
C LEU A 6 -24.35 1.91 23.35
N LYS A 7 -24.49 3.21 23.66
CA LYS A 7 -25.56 3.71 24.53
C LYS A 7 -26.96 3.40 24.00
N GLU A 8 -27.14 3.49 22.67
CA GLU A 8 -28.42 3.18 22.01
C GLU A 8 -28.69 1.68 21.96
N ALA A 9 -27.64 0.87 21.64
CA ALA A 9 -27.76 -0.57 21.45
C ALA A 9 -27.84 -1.36 22.76
N ASP A 10 -27.09 -0.95 23.79
CA ASP A 10 -27.05 -1.57 25.10
C ASP A 10 -26.81 -0.51 26.20
N PRO A 11 -27.87 0.15 26.66
CA PRO A 11 -27.80 1.16 27.71
C PRO A 11 -27.15 0.67 28.99
N LYS A 12 -27.43 -0.58 29.38
CA LYS A 12 -26.89 -1.17 30.61
C LYS A 12 -25.38 -1.34 30.53
N LEU A 13 -24.86 -1.87 29.43
CA LEU A 13 -23.42 -2.00 29.20
C LEU A 13 -22.75 -0.63 29.16
N TYR A 14 -23.41 0.38 28.60
CA TYR A 14 -22.92 1.74 28.62
C TYR A 14 -22.82 2.31 30.05
N GLU A 15 -23.83 2.10 30.92
CA GLU A 15 -23.80 2.51 32.33
C GLU A 15 -22.72 1.78 33.11
N ASP A 16 -22.58 0.47 32.90
CA ASP A 16 -21.51 -0.33 33.52
C ASP A 16 -20.13 0.16 33.08
N MET A 17 -19.96 0.54 31.82
CA MET A 17 -18.72 1.11 31.31
C MET A 17 -18.40 2.48 31.97
N LEU A 18 -19.40 3.32 32.20
CA LEU A 18 -19.20 4.57 32.90
C LEU A 18 -18.83 4.37 34.37
N LYS A 19 -19.40 3.35 35.01
CA LYS A 19 -19.18 3.05 36.43
C LYS A 19 -17.86 2.35 36.69
N TYR A 20 -17.50 1.33 35.86
CA TYR A 20 -16.34 0.47 36.08
C TYR A 20 -15.17 0.76 35.15
N GLY A 21 -15.38 1.59 34.12
CA GLY A 21 -14.39 1.89 33.11
C GLY A 21 -14.30 0.82 32.02
N ARG A 22 -13.26 0.95 31.19
CA ARG A 22 -12.91 0.01 30.12
C ARG A 22 -11.53 -0.56 30.39
N ARG A 23 -11.39 -1.88 30.26
CA ARG A 23 -10.07 -2.52 30.34
C ARG A 23 -9.19 -2.17 29.14
N ASN A 24 -9.77 -2.17 27.94
CA ASN A 24 -9.06 -1.91 26.71
C ASN A 24 -9.40 -0.52 26.17
N ILE A 25 -8.40 0.22 25.70
CA ILE A 25 -8.59 1.53 25.07
C ILE A 25 -9.41 1.40 23.80
N ALA A 26 -9.13 0.33 23.03
CA ALA A 26 -9.85 -0.01 21.81
C ALA A 26 -10.12 -1.52 21.74
N CYS A 27 -11.26 -1.91 21.18
CA CYS A 27 -11.69 -3.29 21.04
C CYS A 27 -11.66 -3.78 19.60
N LEU A 28 -11.90 -2.89 18.64
CA LEU A 28 -11.98 -3.23 17.22
C LEU A 28 -11.02 -2.34 16.41
N THR A 29 -10.24 -2.98 15.56
CA THR A 29 -9.34 -2.32 14.59
C THR A 29 -9.35 -3.09 13.28
N ILE A 30 -9.02 -2.41 12.20
CA ILE A 30 -8.68 -3.06 10.92
C ILE A 30 -7.21 -2.80 10.68
N ALA A 31 -6.39 -3.80 10.99
CA ALA A 31 -4.95 -3.79 10.78
C ALA A 31 -4.61 -4.11 9.31
N PRO A 32 -3.36 -3.90 8.85
CA PRO A 32 -2.95 -4.23 7.48
C PRO A 32 -3.14 -5.70 7.10
N THR A 33 -2.99 -6.63 8.04
CA THR A 33 -3.24 -8.08 7.88
C THR A 33 -2.53 -8.76 6.69
N GLY A 34 -1.36 -8.26 6.28
CA GLY A 34 -0.64 -8.75 5.09
C GLY A 34 -0.34 -10.24 5.14
N THR A 35 0.29 -10.73 6.22
CA THR A 35 0.61 -12.15 6.39
C THR A 35 -0.65 -13.01 6.53
N THR A 36 -1.63 -12.55 7.31
CA THR A 36 -2.89 -13.27 7.52
C THR A 36 -3.67 -13.41 6.22
N SER A 37 -3.72 -12.35 5.40
CA SER A 37 -4.42 -12.39 4.11
C SER A 37 -3.76 -13.36 3.12
N LEU A 38 -2.44 -13.48 3.14
CA LEU A 38 -1.73 -14.50 2.35
C LEU A 38 -2.11 -15.93 2.79
N MET A 39 -2.16 -16.18 4.10
CA MET A 39 -2.56 -17.48 4.64
C MET A 39 -4.00 -17.84 4.29
N THR A 40 -4.90 -16.87 4.35
CA THR A 40 -6.33 -17.05 4.02
C THR A 40 -6.64 -16.92 2.53
N GLN A 41 -5.63 -16.60 1.71
CA GLN A 41 -5.78 -16.43 0.26
C GLN A 41 -6.81 -15.34 -0.13
N THR A 42 -6.82 -14.26 0.65
CA THR A 42 -7.72 -13.10 0.45
C THR A 42 -6.91 -11.82 0.28
N THR A 43 -7.59 -10.67 0.21
CA THR A 43 -6.96 -9.35 0.24
C THR A 43 -6.79 -8.83 1.66
N SER A 44 -5.90 -7.87 1.86
CA SER A 44 -5.60 -7.29 3.16
C SER A 44 -6.70 -6.31 3.60
N GLY A 45 -7.09 -6.38 4.88
CA GLY A 45 -8.04 -5.44 5.48
C GLY A 45 -9.36 -5.33 4.70
N ILE A 46 -9.73 -4.12 4.32
CA ILE A 46 -10.91 -3.80 3.50
C ILE A 46 -10.51 -3.33 2.09
N GLU A 47 -9.31 -3.69 1.66
CA GLU A 47 -8.77 -3.24 0.38
C GLU A 47 -9.11 -4.22 -0.75
N PRO A 48 -9.45 -3.75 -1.97
CA PRO A 48 -9.52 -4.61 -3.14
C PRO A 48 -8.13 -5.14 -3.50
N VAL A 49 -8.09 -6.20 -4.32
CA VAL A 49 -6.82 -6.70 -4.84
C VAL A 49 -6.05 -5.59 -5.56
N PHE A 50 -4.75 -5.49 -5.31
CA PHE A 50 -3.92 -4.50 -6.00
C PHE A 50 -3.76 -4.86 -7.48
N MET A 51 -3.31 -6.08 -7.75
CA MET A 51 -3.22 -6.67 -9.09
C MET A 51 -3.58 -8.16 -9.01
N PRO A 52 -4.50 -8.65 -9.86
CA PRO A 52 -4.83 -10.07 -9.89
C PRO A 52 -3.70 -10.91 -10.50
N VAL A 53 -2.86 -10.29 -11.32
CA VAL A 53 -1.70 -10.89 -11.98
C VAL A 53 -0.54 -9.92 -11.93
N TYR A 54 0.64 -10.37 -11.53
CA TYR A 54 1.85 -9.55 -11.47
C TYR A 54 3.10 -10.39 -11.77
N LYS A 55 4.16 -9.73 -12.19
CA LYS A 55 5.48 -10.35 -12.39
C LYS A 55 6.31 -10.23 -11.12
N ARG A 56 6.99 -11.31 -10.76
CA ARG A 56 8.06 -11.31 -9.75
C ARG A 56 9.39 -11.60 -10.41
N ARG A 57 10.42 -11.06 -9.82
CA ARG A 57 11.81 -11.34 -10.14
C ARG A 57 12.42 -12.13 -8.99
N ARG A 58 13.15 -13.19 -9.32
CA ARG A 58 14.05 -13.86 -8.38
C ARG A 58 15.47 -13.77 -8.91
N LYS A 59 16.41 -13.48 -8.03
CA LYS A 59 17.82 -13.54 -8.36
C LYS A 59 18.21 -14.98 -8.63
N VAL A 60 18.95 -15.23 -9.69
CA VAL A 60 19.34 -16.55 -10.14
C VAL A 60 20.83 -16.60 -10.43
N ASN A 61 21.40 -17.82 -10.41
CA ASN A 61 22.77 -18.04 -10.84
C ASN A 61 22.77 -18.24 -12.35
N PRO A 62 23.39 -17.35 -13.15
CA PRO A 62 23.39 -17.47 -14.61
C PRO A 62 24.13 -18.72 -15.14
N ASN A 63 24.94 -19.37 -14.28
CA ASN A 63 25.64 -20.60 -14.63
C ASN A 63 24.83 -21.89 -14.35
N ASP A 64 23.62 -21.77 -13.84
CA ASP A 64 22.72 -22.91 -13.61
C ASP A 64 21.97 -23.22 -14.92
N PRO A 65 22.18 -24.41 -15.54
CA PRO A 65 21.54 -24.76 -16.81
C PRO A 65 20.02 -24.94 -16.73
N GLN A 66 19.45 -25.00 -15.52
CA GLN A 66 18.01 -25.14 -15.29
C GLN A 66 17.28 -23.81 -15.18
N VAL A 67 18.02 -22.70 -15.22
CA VAL A 67 17.48 -21.36 -14.99
C VAL A 67 17.47 -20.54 -16.26
N HIS A 68 16.34 -19.87 -16.50
CA HIS A 68 16.23 -18.88 -17.55
C HIS A 68 16.56 -17.49 -17.02
N VAL A 69 17.48 -16.78 -17.66
CA VAL A 69 17.81 -15.39 -17.32
C VAL A 69 17.00 -14.46 -18.21
N ASP A 70 16.05 -13.75 -17.63
CA ASP A 70 15.20 -12.79 -18.32
C ASP A 70 15.74 -11.35 -18.23
N PHE A 71 16.50 -11.04 -17.19
CA PHE A 71 16.98 -9.69 -16.93
C PHE A 71 18.31 -9.74 -16.17
N VAL A 72 19.22 -8.83 -16.53
CA VAL A 72 20.46 -8.58 -15.79
C VAL A 72 20.45 -7.11 -15.39
N ASP A 73 20.69 -6.83 -14.11
CA ASP A 73 20.72 -5.47 -13.61
C ASP A 73 22.08 -4.76 -13.85
N GLU A 74 22.15 -3.49 -13.47
CA GLU A 74 23.36 -2.67 -13.65
C GLU A 74 24.56 -3.18 -12.83
N THR A 75 24.32 -3.99 -11.82
CA THR A 75 25.37 -4.61 -10.96
C THR A 75 25.83 -5.97 -11.51
N GLY A 76 25.23 -6.47 -12.58
CA GLY A 76 25.54 -7.75 -13.21
C GLY A 76 24.81 -8.94 -12.59
N ASP A 77 23.83 -8.70 -11.72
CA ASP A 77 23.00 -9.72 -11.12
C ASP A 77 21.93 -10.21 -12.11
N ALA A 78 21.84 -11.54 -12.26
CA ALA A 78 20.87 -12.17 -13.16
C ALA A 78 19.57 -12.50 -12.44
N PHE A 79 18.45 -12.27 -13.11
CA PHE A 79 17.11 -12.50 -12.59
C PHE A 79 16.24 -13.27 -13.57
N GLU A 80 15.42 -14.15 -13.04
CA GLU A 80 14.31 -14.79 -13.76
C GLU A 80 13.01 -14.08 -13.41
N GLU A 81 12.18 -13.80 -14.41
CA GLU A 81 10.84 -13.26 -14.27
C GLU A 81 9.79 -14.37 -14.37
N TYR A 82 8.85 -14.38 -13.46
CA TYR A 82 7.73 -15.30 -13.51
C TYR A 82 6.42 -14.60 -13.13
N VAL A 83 5.34 -15.07 -13.74
CA VAL A 83 4.00 -14.54 -13.51
C VAL A 83 3.42 -15.17 -12.25
N VAL A 84 2.84 -14.35 -11.39
CA VAL A 84 2.13 -14.78 -10.19
C VAL A 84 0.67 -14.36 -10.32
N PHE A 85 -0.21 -15.32 -10.19
CA PHE A 85 -1.64 -15.12 -10.15
C PHE A 85 -2.13 -15.05 -8.69
N HIS A 86 -3.04 -14.13 -8.40
CA HIS A 86 -3.71 -14.08 -7.10
C HIS A 86 -4.51 -15.40 -6.89
N HIS A 87 -4.50 -15.94 -5.68
CA HIS A 87 -5.09 -17.25 -5.40
C HIS A 87 -6.54 -17.41 -5.89
N LYS A 88 -7.38 -16.41 -5.67
CA LYS A 88 -8.77 -16.46 -6.14
C LYS A 88 -8.91 -16.27 -7.64
N PHE A 89 -7.92 -15.63 -8.28
CA PHE A 89 -7.86 -15.59 -9.74
C PHE A 89 -7.51 -16.98 -10.31
N VAL A 90 -6.57 -17.71 -9.67
CA VAL A 90 -6.28 -19.11 -10.01
C VAL A 90 -7.55 -19.96 -9.92
N THR A 91 -8.28 -19.88 -8.80
CA THR A 91 -9.56 -20.60 -8.63
C THR A 91 -10.55 -20.28 -9.76
N TRP A 92 -10.65 -19.00 -10.15
CA TRP A 92 -11.51 -18.59 -11.25
C TRP A 92 -11.02 -19.17 -12.59
N MET A 93 -9.71 -19.19 -12.84
CA MET A 93 -9.12 -19.81 -14.04
C MET A 93 -9.48 -21.29 -14.14
N GLU A 94 -9.26 -22.05 -13.08
CA GLU A 94 -9.55 -23.50 -13.01
C GLU A 94 -11.04 -23.79 -13.26
N ILE A 95 -11.95 -23.05 -12.61
CA ILE A 95 -13.40 -23.20 -12.81
C ILE A 95 -13.81 -22.92 -14.27
N ASN A 96 -13.12 -22.02 -14.97
CA ASN A 96 -13.42 -21.65 -16.34
C ASN A 96 -12.58 -22.42 -17.38
N GLY A 97 -11.83 -23.46 -16.97
CA GLY A 97 -11.09 -24.35 -17.87
C GLY A 97 -9.77 -23.78 -18.38
N TYR A 98 -9.22 -22.77 -17.71
CA TYR A 98 -7.89 -22.23 -18.01
C TYR A 98 -6.84 -22.93 -17.13
N ASP A 99 -5.69 -23.25 -17.69
CA ASP A 99 -4.58 -23.87 -16.95
C ASP A 99 -3.67 -22.81 -16.34
N PRO A 100 -3.62 -22.67 -15.00
CA PRO A 100 -2.77 -21.69 -14.33
C PRO A 100 -1.26 -21.94 -14.51
N ALA A 101 -0.87 -23.17 -14.87
CA ALA A 101 0.53 -23.54 -15.09
C ALA A 101 1.05 -23.17 -16.50
N LYS A 102 0.14 -22.87 -17.43
CA LYS A 102 0.49 -22.42 -18.77
C LYS A 102 1.24 -21.09 -18.71
N ARG A 103 2.28 -20.92 -19.52
CA ARG A 103 2.89 -19.61 -19.76
C ARG A 103 1.99 -18.80 -20.68
N TYR A 104 1.49 -17.69 -20.15
CA TYR A 104 0.63 -16.74 -20.86
C TYR A 104 1.43 -15.55 -21.34
N THR A 105 1.13 -15.05 -22.55
CA THR A 105 1.62 -13.76 -23.02
C THR A 105 0.91 -12.62 -22.28
N GLN A 106 1.41 -11.39 -22.37
CA GLN A 106 0.77 -10.25 -21.71
C GLN A 106 -0.64 -10.01 -22.27
N GLU A 107 -0.82 -10.16 -23.56
CA GLU A 107 -2.11 -10.00 -24.25
C GLU A 107 -3.12 -11.05 -23.77
N GLU A 108 -2.68 -12.32 -23.64
CA GLU A 108 -3.52 -13.40 -23.09
C GLU A 108 -3.93 -13.10 -21.63
N ILE A 109 -3.00 -12.59 -20.81
CA ILE A 109 -3.27 -12.20 -19.41
C ILE A 109 -4.31 -11.08 -19.37
N ASP A 110 -4.14 -10.05 -20.18
CA ASP A 110 -5.06 -8.92 -20.23
C ASP A 110 -6.47 -9.36 -20.65
N GLU A 111 -6.59 -10.29 -21.60
CA GLU A 111 -7.87 -10.88 -22.00
C GLU A 111 -8.49 -11.76 -20.89
N LEU A 112 -7.68 -12.53 -20.15
CA LEU A 112 -8.15 -13.29 -19.01
C LEU A 112 -8.68 -12.36 -17.90
N VAL A 113 -7.95 -11.29 -17.59
CA VAL A 113 -8.37 -10.30 -16.61
C VAL A 113 -9.67 -9.64 -17.04
N LYS A 114 -9.82 -9.27 -18.33
CA LYS A 114 -11.07 -8.68 -18.85
C LYS A 114 -12.29 -9.61 -18.71
N LYS A 115 -12.10 -10.92 -18.83
CA LYS A 115 -13.16 -11.93 -18.68
C LYS A 115 -13.47 -12.25 -17.22
N SER A 116 -12.59 -11.87 -16.29
CA SER A 116 -12.67 -12.23 -14.89
C SER A 116 -13.49 -11.23 -14.06
N PRO A 117 -13.95 -11.61 -12.85
CA PRO A 117 -14.58 -10.68 -11.90
C PRO A 117 -13.65 -9.53 -11.43
N TYR A 118 -12.35 -9.60 -11.72
CA TYR A 118 -11.38 -8.58 -11.36
C TYR A 118 -11.30 -7.41 -12.35
N TYR A 119 -12.00 -7.51 -13.49
CA TYR A 119 -12.02 -6.44 -14.46
C TYR A 119 -12.60 -5.17 -13.87
N LYS A 120 -11.85 -4.08 -13.88
CA LYS A 120 -12.21 -2.78 -13.28
C LYS A 120 -12.53 -2.84 -11.77
N ALA A 121 -12.07 -3.86 -11.07
CA ALA A 121 -12.33 -4.05 -9.64
C ALA A 121 -11.05 -4.06 -8.79
N THR A 122 -9.91 -3.69 -9.37
CA THR A 122 -8.64 -3.60 -8.65
C THR A 122 -8.52 -2.30 -7.85
N SER A 123 -7.53 -2.25 -7.00
CA SER A 123 -7.24 -1.06 -6.17
C SER A 123 -7.01 0.22 -6.99
N ASN A 124 -6.56 0.07 -8.24
CA ASN A 124 -6.31 1.19 -9.15
C ASN A 124 -7.54 1.58 -9.98
N ASP A 125 -8.54 0.70 -10.07
CA ASP A 125 -9.73 0.91 -10.92
C ASP A 125 -10.92 1.47 -10.15
N VAL A 126 -11.02 1.17 -8.85
CA VAL A 126 -12.16 1.58 -8.03
C VAL A 126 -12.18 3.08 -7.83
N ASP A 127 -13.38 3.65 -7.71
CA ASP A 127 -13.56 5.07 -7.38
C ASP A 127 -12.95 5.37 -6.00
N TRP A 128 -11.89 6.14 -5.99
CA TRP A 128 -11.10 6.45 -4.80
C TRP A 128 -11.89 7.27 -3.77
N LEU A 129 -12.75 8.18 -4.19
CA LEU A 129 -13.61 8.95 -3.29
C LEU A 129 -14.66 8.05 -2.63
N MET A 130 -15.24 7.13 -3.39
CA MET A 130 -16.18 6.14 -2.84
C MET A 130 -15.48 5.18 -1.87
N LYS A 131 -14.22 4.80 -2.14
CA LYS A 131 -13.39 4.00 -1.23
C LYS A 131 -13.19 4.72 0.11
N VAL A 132 -12.88 6.02 0.10
CA VAL A 132 -12.78 6.84 1.31
C VAL A 132 -14.10 6.92 2.06
N LYS A 133 -15.21 7.17 1.36
CA LYS A 133 -16.55 7.20 1.97
C LYS A 133 -16.93 5.86 2.59
N MET A 134 -16.60 4.76 1.94
CA MET A 134 -16.78 3.40 2.48
C MET A 134 -15.98 3.23 3.78
N GLN A 135 -14.72 3.63 3.79
CA GLN A 135 -13.87 3.61 5.01
C GLN A 135 -14.52 4.41 6.14
N GLY A 136 -15.01 5.62 5.86
CA GLY A 136 -15.69 6.46 6.85
C GLY A 136 -16.96 5.82 7.39
N ARG A 137 -17.73 5.09 6.55
CA ARG A 137 -18.90 4.32 7.01
C ARG A 137 -18.51 3.18 7.93
N ILE A 138 -17.45 2.44 7.61
CA ILE A 138 -16.93 1.34 8.43
C ILE A 138 -16.32 1.89 9.73
N GLN A 139 -15.63 3.04 9.68
CA GLN A 139 -15.03 3.68 10.86
C GLN A 139 -16.04 3.95 11.99
N LYS A 140 -17.30 4.13 11.66
CA LYS A 140 -18.35 4.29 12.68
C LYS A 140 -18.55 3.05 13.55
N TRP A 141 -18.14 1.87 13.08
CA TRP A 141 -18.26 0.58 13.76
C TRP A 141 -16.96 0.09 14.36
N VAL A 142 -15.85 0.75 14.04
CA VAL A 142 -14.51 0.42 14.50
C VAL A 142 -14.03 1.52 15.41
N ASP A 143 -13.78 1.21 16.67
CA ASP A 143 -13.41 2.18 17.70
C ASP A 143 -11.92 2.57 17.67
N HIS A 144 -11.08 1.80 16.99
CA HIS A 144 -9.69 2.12 16.67
C HIS A 144 -9.53 2.58 15.21
N SER A 145 -8.29 2.69 14.73
CA SER A 145 -8.00 3.10 13.34
C SER A 145 -8.22 1.96 12.35
N ILE A 146 -8.47 2.34 11.10
CA ILE A 146 -8.53 1.45 9.94
C ILE A 146 -7.30 1.72 9.08
N SER A 147 -6.52 0.67 8.81
CA SER A 147 -5.43 0.72 7.83
C SER A 147 -5.99 0.51 6.43
N VAL A 148 -5.93 1.55 5.61
CA VAL A 148 -6.32 1.54 4.19
C VAL A 148 -5.36 2.39 3.40
N THR A 149 -4.89 1.86 2.27
CA THR A 149 -4.09 2.60 1.32
C THR A 149 -4.90 2.86 0.06
N ILE A 150 -4.93 4.11 -0.37
CA ILE A 150 -5.50 4.52 -1.64
C ILE A 150 -4.35 4.55 -2.64
N ASN A 151 -4.37 3.61 -3.57
CA ASN A 151 -3.36 3.54 -4.63
C ASN A 151 -3.81 4.41 -5.80
N LEU A 152 -2.94 5.31 -6.20
CA LEU A 152 -3.16 6.25 -7.29
C LEU A 152 -2.12 6.01 -8.40
N PRO A 153 -2.49 6.14 -9.68
CA PRO A 153 -1.53 6.14 -10.76
C PRO A 153 -0.58 7.36 -10.65
N ASN A 154 0.51 7.34 -11.41
CA ASN A 154 1.55 8.36 -11.33
C ASN A 154 1.17 9.72 -11.95
N ASP A 155 0.15 9.75 -12.78
CA ASP A 155 -0.33 10.91 -13.55
C ASP A 155 -1.43 11.71 -12.86
N VAL A 156 -1.76 11.38 -11.60
CA VAL A 156 -2.76 12.11 -10.82
C VAL A 156 -2.22 13.47 -10.38
N ASP A 157 -3.12 14.48 -10.38
CA ASP A 157 -2.82 15.81 -9.89
C ASP A 157 -2.88 15.92 -8.35
N GLU A 158 -2.30 16.97 -7.82
CA GLU A 158 -2.28 17.25 -6.38
C GLU A 158 -3.68 17.57 -5.83
N ASP A 159 -4.56 18.16 -6.65
CA ASP A 159 -5.92 18.50 -6.25
C ASP A 159 -6.74 17.25 -5.92
N LEU A 160 -6.54 16.15 -6.65
CA LEU A 160 -7.19 14.88 -6.33
C LEU A 160 -6.73 14.36 -4.96
N VAL A 161 -5.43 14.42 -4.68
CA VAL A 161 -4.87 13.99 -3.38
C VAL A 161 -5.44 14.85 -2.25
N ASN A 162 -5.50 16.15 -2.43
CA ASN A 162 -6.11 17.06 -1.47
C ASN A 162 -7.59 16.73 -1.23
N ARG A 163 -8.37 16.52 -2.28
CA ARG A 163 -9.78 16.13 -2.18
C ARG A 163 -9.97 14.83 -1.41
N LEU A 164 -9.09 13.85 -1.61
CA LEU A 164 -9.14 12.57 -0.89
C LEU A 164 -8.93 12.75 0.62
N TYR A 165 -7.96 13.56 1.03
CA TYR A 165 -7.73 13.86 2.45
C TYR A 165 -8.88 14.66 3.07
N VAL A 166 -9.41 15.65 2.35
CA VAL A 166 -10.56 16.43 2.81
C VAL A 166 -11.80 15.53 2.95
N GLU A 167 -12.04 14.63 1.99
CA GLU A 167 -13.15 13.68 2.06
C GLU A 167 -12.97 12.67 3.20
N ALA A 168 -11.74 12.20 3.45
CA ALA A 168 -11.44 11.32 4.58
C ALA A 168 -11.79 11.99 5.92
N TRP A 169 -11.41 13.25 6.07
CA TRP A 169 -11.76 14.05 7.25
C TRP A 169 -13.27 14.22 7.38
N ARG A 170 -13.96 14.64 6.30
CA ARG A 170 -15.44 14.82 6.28
C ARG A 170 -16.19 13.53 6.57
N SER A 171 -15.68 12.41 6.11
CA SER A 171 -16.26 11.08 6.34
C SER A 171 -15.99 10.54 7.74
N GLY A 172 -15.17 11.22 8.55
CA GLY A 172 -14.84 10.83 9.92
C GLY A 172 -13.84 9.67 10.00
N CYS A 173 -12.99 9.50 8.99
CA CYS A 173 -11.87 8.55 9.04
C CYS A 173 -10.85 9.01 10.10
N LYS A 174 -10.28 8.07 10.84
CA LYS A 174 -9.20 8.34 11.82
C LYS A 174 -7.83 8.39 11.18
N GLY A 175 -7.68 7.88 9.98
CA GLY A 175 -6.46 7.90 9.18
C GLY A 175 -6.77 7.61 7.72
N CYS A 176 -5.90 8.06 6.83
CA CYS A 176 -5.96 7.81 5.40
C CYS A 176 -4.53 7.81 4.86
N THR A 177 -4.19 6.79 4.11
CA THR A 177 -2.89 6.68 3.44
C THR A 177 -3.09 6.74 1.94
N VAL A 178 -2.31 7.58 1.27
CA VAL A 178 -2.29 7.68 -0.19
C VAL A 178 -0.92 7.21 -0.67
N TYR A 179 -0.92 6.32 -1.65
CA TYR A 179 0.28 5.89 -2.36
C TYR A 179 0.12 6.22 -3.84
N ARG A 180 1.02 7.04 -4.37
CA ARG A 180 1.10 7.33 -5.80
C ARG A 180 2.15 6.42 -6.43
N ASP A 181 1.79 5.77 -7.54
CA ASP A 181 2.71 4.90 -8.28
C ASP A 181 4.00 5.66 -8.66
N GLY A 182 5.13 5.01 -8.48
CA GLY A 182 6.44 5.59 -8.73
C GLY A 182 6.97 6.56 -7.66
N SER A 183 6.22 6.83 -6.57
CA SER A 183 6.72 7.67 -5.46
C SER A 183 7.79 6.98 -4.60
N ARG A 184 7.91 5.66 -4.71
CA ARG A 184 8.97 4.85 -4.09
C ARG A 184 9.56 3.89 -5.12
N SER A 185 10.87 3.79 -5.18
CA SER A 185 11.56 2.83 -6.05
C SER A 185 11.43 1.40 -5.51
N GLY A 186 11.18 0.43 -6.39
CA GLY A 186 11.43 -0.98 -6.15
C GLY A 186 10.35 -1.80 -5.44
N VAL A 187 9.14 -1.26 -5.18
CA VAL A 187 8.13 -1.99 -4.38
C VAL A 187 7.25 -2.91 -5.23
N LEU A 188 6.80 -2.47 -6.40
CA LEU A 188 6.00 -3.28 -7.33
C LEU A 188 6.29 -2.88 -8.77
N ILE A 189 6.37 -3.85 -9.67
CA ILE A 189 6.54 -3.61 -11.09
C ILE A 189 5.19 -3.89 -11.76
N SER A 190 4.57 -2.84 -12.29
CA SER A 190 3.37 -2.96 -13.12
C SER A 190 3.74 -3.64 -14.44
N ASN A 191 2.87 -4.55 -14.93
CA ASN A 191 3.03 -5.21 -16.22
C ASN A 191 2.85 -4.28 -17.43
N LYS A 192 2.38 -3.06 -17.23
CA LYS A 192 2.26 -2.07 -18.31
C LYS A 192 3.66 -1.66 -18.76
N LYS A 193 3.96 -1.81 -20.04
CA LYS A 193 5.12 -1.17 -20.67
C LYS A 193 5.06 0.30 -20.28
N LYS A 194 6.09 0.81 -19.62
CA LYS A 194 6.27 2.26 -19.46
C LYS A 194 6.40 2.80 -20.87
N ASP A 195 5.38 3.50 -21.33
CA ASP A 195 5.56 4.43 -22.46
C ASP A 195 6.76 5.29 -22.10
N LYS A 196 7.64 5.50 -23.09
CA LYS A 196 8.89 6.25 -22.90
C LYS A 196 8.63 7.44 -22.02
N LYS A 197 9.32 7.50 -20.89
CA LYS A 197 9.39 8.71 -20.09
C LYS A 197 9.71 9.84 -21.06
N GLU A 198 8.84 10.83 -21.21
CA GLU A 198 9.30 12.18 -21.46
C GLU A 198 10.30 12.46 -20.35
N GLU A 199 11.54 12.65 -20.70
CA GLU A 199 12.57 13.07 -19.77
C GLU A 199 12.07 14.38 -19.16
N MET A 200 11.61 14.30 -17.92
CA MET A 200 11.48 15.51 -17.12
C MET A 200 12.85 16.22 -17.20
N PRO A 201 12.88 17.52 -17.46
CA PRO A 201 14.13 18.26 -17.43
C PRO A 201 14.83 17.88 -16.12
N PRO A 202 16.13 17.57 -16.16
CA PRO A 202 16.82 17.08 -14.99
C PRO A 202 16.60 18.10 -13.87
N CYS A 203 15.84 17.69 -12.87
CA CYS A 203 15.88 18.36 -11.59
C CYS A 203 17.38 18.35 -11.25
N LYS A 204 17.99 19.53 -11.24
CA LYS A 204 19.40 19.61 -10.86
C LYS A 204 19.52 18.85 -9.56
N PRO A 205 20.27 17.73 -9.52
CA PRO A 205 20.47 17.04 -8.26
C PRO A 205 20.95 18.10 -7.27
N PRO A 206 20.46 18.10 -6.03
CA PRO A 206 21.08 18.92 -5.01
C PRO A 206 22.56 18.61 -5.11
N THR A 207 23.39 19.63 -5.16
CA THR A 207 24.82 19.51 -5.42
C THR A 207 25.36 18.45 -4.46
N VAL A 208 25.53 17.23 -4.95
CA VAL A 208 26.05 16.14 -4.13
C VAL A 208 27.49 16.51 -3.92
N VAL A 209 27.82 16.89 -2.70
CA VAL A 209 29.21 17.11 -2.30
C VAL A 209 29.84 15.74 -2.40
N GLU A 210 30.64 15.49 -3.43
CA GLU A 210 31.28 14.19 -3.71
C GLU A 210 32.15 13.70 -2.55
N VAL A 211 32.58 14.60 -1.69
CA VAL A 211 33.32 14.26 -0.48
C VAL A 211 32.65 14.88 0.73
N ARG A 212 32.21 14.01 1.63
CA ARG A 212 31.60 14.43 2.89
C ARG A 212 32.61 15.26 3.69
N PRO A 213 32.31 16.51 4.08
CA PRO A 213 33.23 17.32 4.89
C PRO A 213 33.54 16.59 6.21
N LYS A 214 34.82 16.63 6.61
CA LYS A 214 35.27 16.03 7.87
C LYS A 214 34.67 16.71 9.11
N VAL A 215 34.26 17.95 8.96
CA VAL A 215 33.62 18.76 10.02
C VAL A 215 32.33 19.32 9.45
N LEU A 216 31.25 19.14 10.12
CA LEU A 216 29.93 19.68 9.79
C LEU A 216 29.52 20.68 10.86
N GLU A 217 29.05 21.84 10.45
CA GLU A 217 28.39 22.77 11.38
C GLU A 217 27.01 22.25 11.77
N ALA A 218 26.68 22.37 13.03
CA ALA A 218 25.41 21.92 13.55
C ALA A 218 24.88 22.87 14.60
N ASP A 219 23.59 23.12 14.56
CA ASP A 219 22.89 23.78 15.64
C ASP A 219 22.72 22.82 16.81
N VAL A 220 23.12 23.28 18.00
CA VAL A 220 22.98 22.48 19.23
C VAL A 220 21.80 22.98 20.02
N ILE A 221 20.73 22.20 20.02
CA ILE A 221 19.53 22.52 20.78
C ILE A 221 19.52 21.70 22.08
N ARG A 222 19.44 22.41 23.22
CA ARG A 222 19.30 21.78 24.53
C ARG A 222 17.88 21.99 25.03
N PHE A 223 17.23 20.91 25.41
CA PHE A 223 15.90 20.96 25.97
C PHE A 223 15.75 19.98 27.12
N GLN A 224 14.75 20.20 27.96
CA GLN A 224 14.45 19.35 29.09
C GLN A 224 13.00 18.87 28.98
N ASN A 225 12.81 17.56 29.13
CA ASN A 225 11.50 16.94 29.24
C ASN A 225 11.47 16.04 30.50
N ASN A 226 10.50 16.28 31.38
CA ASN A 226 10.27 15.47 32.58
C ASN A 226 11.54 15.20 33.42
N LYS A 227 12.35 16.19 33.70
CA LYS A 227 13.64 16.12 34.44
C LYS A 227 14.82 15.48 33.66
N GLU A 228 14.58 14.96 32.46
CA GLU A 228 15.66 14.50 31.57
C GLU A 228 16.15 15.65 30.70
N LYS A 229 17.48 15.76 30.59
CA LYS A 229 18.13 16.77 29.75
C LYS A 229 18.53 16.12 28.43
N TRP A 230 18.10 16.71 27.33
CA TRP A 230 18.37 16.24 25.96
C TRP A 230 19.20 17.25 25.19
N VAL A 231 20.01 16.75 24.29
CA VAL A 231 20.77 17.55 23.32
C VAL A 231 20.50 17.01 21.93
N ALA A 232 20.00 17.87 21.06
CA ALA A 232 19.81 17.55 19.63
C ALA A 232 20.85 18.32 18.80
N PHE A 233 21.44 17.64 17.81
CA PHE A 233 22.31 18.24 16.81
C PHE A 233 21.54 18.30 15.49
N ILE A 234 21.28 19.48 14.97
CA ILE A 234 20.65 19.71 13.69
C ILE A 234 21.73 20.09 12.68
N ILE A 235 21.99 19.21 11.74
CA ILE A 235 22.96 19.41 10.67
C ILE A 235 22.22 19.87 9.44
N GLN A 236 22.56 21.02 8.88
CA GLN A 236 22.10 21.45 7.57
C GLN A 236 23.03 20.82 6.51
N ILE A 237 22.45 20.02 5.62
CA ILE A 237 23.15 19.32 4.52
C ILE A 237 22.78 19.99 3.21
#